data_b0deeccec776196d5b5e230a925b5cf8
#
_entry.id   b0deeccec776196d5b5e230a925b5cf8
#
_cell.length_a   1.000
_cell.length_b   1.000
_cell.length_c   1.000
_cell.angle_alpha   90.00
_cell.angle_beta   90.00
_cell.angle_gamma   90.00
#
_symmetry.space_group_name_H-M   'P 1'
#
loop_
_entity.id
_entity.type
_entity.pdbx_description
1 polymer ?
#
loop_
_entity_poly.entity_id
_entity_poly.type
_entity_poly.pdbx_seq_one_letter_code
_entity_poly.pdbx_strand_id
1 'polypeptide(L)'
;MKDSPEQQPLKCLIVDDEQIAIKGIANHISKLDFLTVNATCSSALEARGILENQSIDLMFLDINMPYLSGIDFLKSLDEAPLTILTTAYSEYALEGYQLNVVDYLLKPISFQRFFQAVTKAAHIFRTQLLLQNNGKIGRAHV
;
A
#
# COMPACT_ATOMS: atom_id res chain seq x y z
N MET A 1 11.71 -6.49 -21.12
CA MET A 1 10.73 -5.40 -21.19
C MET A 1 9.57 -5.65 -20.24
N LYS A 2 9.05 -4.60 -19.66
CA LYS A 2 7.98 -4.70 -18.67
C LYS A 2 6.63 -4.39 -19.31
N ASP A 3 6.26 -5.20 -20.29
CA ASP A 3 5.04 -4.96 -21.06
C ASP A 3 3.81 -5.63 -20.45
N SER A 4 3.99 -6.71 -19.68
CA SER A 4 2.86 -7.38 -19.06
C SER A 4 2.53 -6.73 -17.71
N PRO A 5 1.25 -6.73 -17.26
CA PRO A 5 0.87 -6.17 -15.97
C PRO A 5 1.64 -6.77 -14.79
N GLU A 6 2.02 -8.04 -14.87
CA GLU A 6 2.76 -8.72 -13.80
C GLU A 6 4.17 -8.17 -13.62
N GLN A 7 4.71 -7.52 -14.64
CA GLN A 7 6.08 -6.98 -14.63
C GLN A 7 6.12 -5.46 -14.42
N GLN A 8 4.97 -4.80 -14.42
CA GLN A 8 4.92 -3.36 -14.21
C GLN A 8 5.16 -3.04 -12.74
N PRO A 9 5.76 -1.88 -12.43
CA PRO A 9 5.91 -1.46 -11.04
C PRO A 9 4.55 -1.27 -10.37
N LEU A 10 4.45 -1.63 -9.11
CA LEU A 10 3.26 -1.34 -8.33
C LEU A 10 3.15 0.17 -8.13
N LYS A 11 1.95 0.71 -8.37
CA LYS A 11 1.66 2.13 -8.19
C LYS A 11 1.35 2.39 -6.73
N CYS A 12 2.17 3.19 -6.08
CA CYS A 12 2.09 3.41 -4.65
C CYS A 12 1.50 4.77 -4.30
N LEU A 13 0.68 4.77 -3.26
CA LEU A 13 0.19 5.98 -2.60
C LEU A 13 0.80 6.03 -1.20
N ILE A 14 1.36 7.19 -0.83
CA ILE A 14 1.90 7.39 0.52
C ILE A 14 1.01 8.40 1.23
N VAL A 15 0.43 7.98 2.36
CA VAL A 15 -0.48 8.81 3.17
C VAL A 15 0.14 9.00 4.54
N ASP A 16 0.57 10.22 4.84
CA ASP A 16 1.19 10.56 6.12
C ASP A 16 1.14 12.08 6.31
N ASP A 17 0.78 12.55 7.49
CA ASP A 17 0.70 13.98 7.76
C ASP A 17 2.08 14.61 8.01
N GLU A 18 3.15 13.81 8.09
CA GLU A 18 4.51 14.28 8.27
C GLU A 18 5.29 14.17 6.98
N GLN A 19 5.75 15.31 6.45
CA GLN A 19 6.49 15.33 5.19
C GLN A 19 7.78 14.52 5.25
N ILE A 20 8.43 14.49 6.40
CA ILE A 20 9.68 13.74 6.53
C ILE A 20 9.43 12.23 6.42
N ALA A 21 8.28 11.76 6.87
CA ALA A 21 7.91 10.36 6.74
C ALA A 21 7.62 10.01 5.27
N ILE A 22 6.91 10.89 4.55
CA ILE A 22 6.66 10.71 3.12
C ILE A 22 7.97 10.62 2.35
N LYS A 23 8.91 11.53 2.63
CA LYS A 23 10.21 11.54 1.95
C LYS A 23 11.00 10.28 2.23
N GLY A 24 10.94 9.78 3.47
CA GLY A 24 11.63 8.55 3.84
C GLY A 24 11.14 7.35 3.06
N ILE A 25 9.82 7.20 2.96
CA ILE A 25 9.23 6.09 2.21
C ILE A 25 9.50 6.25 0.72
N ALA A 26 9.35 7.46 0.18
CA ALA A 26 9.64 7.72 -1.24
C ALA A 26 11.11 7.42 -1.57
N ASN A 27 12.03 7.75 -0.68
CA ASN A 27 13.44 7.43 -0.86
C ASN A 27 13.68 5.92 -0.90
N HIS A 28 13.03 5.17 -0.02
CA HIS A 28 13.12 3.70 -0.06
C HIS A 28 12.56 3.15 -1.37
N ILE A 29 11.41 3.66 -1.82
CA ILE A 29 10.80 3.24 -3.09
C ILE A 29 11.76 3.47 -4.26
N SER A 30 12.46 4.60 -4.25
CA SER A 30 13.37 4.96 -5.36
C SER A 30 14.49 3.96 -5.58
N LYS A 31 14.79 3.13 -4.61
CA LYS A 31 15.85 2.11 -4.71
C LYS A 31 15.39 0.82 -5.36
N LEU A 32 14.10 0.69 -5.63
CA LEU A 32 13.52 -0.57 -6.12
C LEU A 32 12.82 -0.34 -7.46
N ASP A 33 13.03 -1.24 -8.40
CA ASP A 33 12.45 -1.11 -9.74
C ASP A 33 11.02 -1.63 -9.83
N PHE A 34 10.53 -2.33 -8.80
CA PHE A 34 9.17 -2.89 -8.84
C PHE A 34 8.14 -2.03 -8.11
N LEU A 35 8.50 -0.82 -7.69
CA LEU A 35 7.59 0.15 -7.06
C LEU A 35 7.76 1.51 -7.70
N THR A 36 6.68 2.28 -7.77
CA THR A 36 6.73 3.67 -8.21
C THR A 36 5.76 4.50 -7.36
N VAL A 37 6.15 5.74 -7.03
CA VAL A 37 5.27 6.64 -6.30
C VAL A 37 4.31 7.30 -7.29
N ASN A 38 3.02 7.00 -7.17
CA ASN A 38 2.00 7.62 -8.02
C ASN A 38 1.44 8.88 -7.40
N ALA A 39 1.33 8.90 -6.07
CA ALA A 39 0.77 10.05 -5.37
C ALA A 39 1.19 10.04 -3.91
N THR A 40 1.21 11.21 -3.30
CA THR A 40 1.41 11.38 -1.86
C THR A 40 0.35 12.34 -1.35
N CYS A 41 -0.06 12.17 -0.11
CA CYS A 41 -1.00 13.11 0.51
C CYS A 41 -0.85 13.08 2.03
N SER A 42 -1.47 14.07 2.68
CA SER A 42 -1.26 14.30 4.10
C SER A 42 -2.50 14.04 4.96
N SER A 43 -3.60 13.56 4.37
CA SER A 43 -4.81 13.30 5.14
C SER A 43 -5.64 12.18 4.53
N ALA A 44 -6.54 11.62 5.33
CA ALA A 44 -7.47 10.60 4.87
C ALA A 44 -8.42 11.12 3.78
N LEU A 45 -8.86 12.38 3.90
CA LEU A 45 -9.76 12.96 2.90
C LEU A 45 -9.09 13.09 1.54
N GLU A 46 -7.82 13.53 1.53
CA GLU A 46 -7.06 13.60 0.29
C GLU A 46 -6.85 12.21 -0.29
N ALA A 47 -6.53 11.22 0.56
CA ALA A 47 -6.31 9.85 0.12
C ALA A 47 -7.57 9.29 -0.55
N ARG A 48 -8.74 9.56 0.01
CA ARG A 48 -10.00 9.10 -0.57
C ARG A 48 -10.18 9.64 -1.99
N GLY A 49 -9.92 10.93 -2.18
CA GLY A 49 -10.02 11.53 -3.51
C GLY A 49 -9.06 10.91 -4.51
N ILE A 50 -7.84 10.63 -4.08
CA ILE A 50 -6.85 9.98 -4.93
C ILE A 50 -7.31 8.57 -5.32
N LEU A 51 -7.80 7.80 -4.35
CA LEU A 51 -8.26 6.43 -4.62
C LEU A 51 -9.46 6.38 -5.55
N GLU A 52 -10.30 7.42 -5.55
CA GLU A 52 -11.44 7.51 -6.46
C GLU A 52 -11.02 7.83 -7.89
N ASN A 53 -9.90 8.51 -8.08
CA ASN A 53 -9.48 9.04 -9.38
C ASN A 53 -8.25 8.38 -9.99
N GLN A 54 -7.52 7.60 -9.23
CA GLN A 54 -6.29 6.95 -9.69
C GLN A 54 -6.28 5.48 -9.32
N SER A 55 -5.62 4.69 -10.17
CA SER A 55 -5.37 3.28 -9.88
C SER A 55 -4.17 3.17 -8.95
N ILE A 56 -4.38 2.67 -7.75
CA ILE A 56 -3.32 2.47 -6.75
C ILE A 56 -3.26 0.99 -6.41
N ASP A 57 -2.07 0.43 -6.44
CA ASP A 57 -1.85 -1.00 -6.16
C ASP A 57 -1.44 -1.24 -4.72
N LEU A 58 -0.72 -0.30 -4.12
CA LEU A 58 -0.17 -0.43 -2.77
C LEU A 58 -0.24 0.92 -2.06
N MET A 59 -0.78 0.92 -0.85
CA MET A 59 -0.90 2.13 -0.04
C MET A 59 -0.07 2.00 1.24
N PHE A 60 0.77 3.00 1.51
CA PHE A 60 1.43 3.16 2.80
C PHE A 60 0.60 4.15 3.59
N LEU A 61 0.07 3.71 4.71
CA LEU A 61 -0.95 4.48 5.44
C LEU A 61 -0.53 4.67 6.89
N ASP A 62 -0.28 5.92 7.27
CA ASP A 62 0.02 6.27 8.66
C ASP A 62 -1.22 6.08 9.52
N ILE A 63 -1.05 5.47 10.68
CA ILE A 63 -2.15 5.25 11.61
C ILE A 63 -2.55 6.56 12.30
N ASN A 64 -1.56 7.35 12.70
CA ASN A 64 -1.80 8.52 13.57
C ASN A 64 -1.89 9.80 12.75
N MET A 65 -3.09 10.12 12.28
CA MET A 65 -3.36 11.35 11.53
C MET A 65 -4.47 12.14 12.20
N PRO A 66 -4.47 13.49 12.07
CA PRO A 66 -5.56 14.30 12.65
C PRO A 66 -6.90 13.99 11.99
N TYR A 67 -7.96 14.16 12.75
CA TYR A 67 -9.37 14.04 12.35
C TYR A 67 -9.83 12.61 12.08
N LEU A 68 -9.07 11.82 11.34
CA LEU A 68 -9.43 10.43 11.03
C LEU A 68 -8.17 9.60 11.00
N SER A 69 -8.09 8.60 11.87
CA SER A 69 -6.93 7.71 11.92
C SER A 69 -6.85 6.86 10.65
N GLY A 70 -5.64 6.39 10.34
CA GLY A 70 -5.45 5.48 9.20
C GLY A 70 -6.29 4.21 9.33
N ILE A 71 -6.42 3.68 10.54
CA ILE A 71 -7.21 2.47 10.76
C ILE A 71 -8.69 2.71 10.47
N ASP A 72 -9.25 3.81 10.99
CA ASP A 72 -10.64 4.15 10.72
C ASP A 72 -10.89 4.46 9.26
N PHE A 73 -9.93 5.12 8.61
CA PHE A 73 -10.00 5.37 7.18
C PHE A 73 -10.05 4.05 6.40
N LEU A 74 -9.15 3.12 6.72
CA LEU A 74 -9.08 1.84 6.03
C LEU A 74 -10.38 1.06 6.19
N LYS A 75 -10.96 1.07 7.39
CA LYS A 75 -12.26 0.41 7.65
C LYS A 75 -13.39 1.01 6.84
N SER A 76 -13.29 2.28 6.45
CA SER A 76 -14.34 2.96 5.70
C SER A 76 -14.32 2.65 4.20
N LEU A 77 -13.26 2.02 3.70
CA LEU A 77 -13.10 1.73 2.27
C LEU A 77 -13.75 0.40 1.93
N ASP A 78 -14.58 0.40 0.88
CA ASP A 78 -15.19 -0.83 0.38
C ASP A 78 -14.16 -1.70 -0.32
N GLU A 79 -13.32 -1.08 -1.15
CA GLU A 79 -12.24 -1.76 -1.85
C GLU A 79 -10.95 -0.98 -1.63
N ALA A 80 -10.11 -1.49 -0.73
CA ALA A 80 -8.82 -0.86 -0.47
C ALA A 80 -7.74 -1.53 -1.32
N PRO A 81 -6.72 -0.78 -1.77
CA PRO A 81 -5.53 -1.42 -2.32
C PRO A 81 -4.82 -2.22 -1.24
N LEU A 82 -3.84 -3.02 -1.62
CA LEU A 82 -2.97 -3.64 -0.64
C LEU A 82 -2.41 -2.53 0.25
N THR A 83 -2.40 -2.74 1.56
CA THR A 83 -2.05 -1.69 2.51
C THR A 83 -0.97 -2.16 3.46
N ILE A 84 0.02 -1.28 3.67
CA ILE A 84 1.04 -1.41 4.70
C ILE A 84 0.80 -0.24 5.66
N LEU A 85 0.51 -0.56 6.92
CA LEU A 85 0.32 0.47 7.96
C LEU A 85 1.65 0.92 8.51
N THR A 86 1.79 2.21 8.80
CA THR A 86 2.99 2.77 9.43
C THR A 86 2.60 3.51 10.71
N THR A 87 3.45 3.45 11.71
CA THR A 87 3.20 4.16 12.97
C THR A 87 4.48 4.26 13.80
N ALA A 88 4.51 5.20 14.73
CA ALA A 88 5.55 5.29 15.75
C ALA A 88 5.25 4.42 16.98
N TYR A 89 4.08 3.78 17.03
CA TYR A 89 3.59 3.11 18.24
C TYR A 89 3.35 1.62 18.01
N SER A 90 4.01 0.79 18.82
CA SER A 90 3.96 -0.67 18.67
C SER A 90 2.61 -1.28 19.07
N GLU A 91 1.81 -0.58 19.87
CA GLU A 91 0.52 -1.11 20.34
C GLU A 91 -0.52 -1.31 19.25
N TYR A 92 -0.31 -0.74 18.06
CA TYR A 92 -1.26 -0.90 16.96
C TYR A 92 -1.08 -2.20 16.17
N ALA A 93 -0.06 -2.98 16.46
CA ALA A 93 0.25 -4.17 15.66
C ALA A 93 -0.90 -5.17 15.60
N LEU A 94 -1.56 -5.43 16.73
CA LEU A 94 -2.69 -6.37 16.80
C LEU A 94 -3.88 -5.87 15.99
N GLU A 95 -4.20 -4.58 16.09
CA GLU A 95 -5.32 -4.01 15.38
C GLU A 95 -5.09 -4.03 13.87
N GLY A 96 -3.87 -3.71 13.43
CA GLY A 96 -3.50 -3.81 12.02
C GLY A 96 -3.63 -5.22 11.49
N TYR A 97 -3.26 -6.22 12.29
CA TYR A 97 -3.40 -7.61 11.92
C TYR A 97 -4.86 -7.98 11.64
N GLN A 98 -5.79 -7.48 12.45
CA GLN A 98 -7.21 -7.77 12.29
C GLN A 98 -7.81 -7.13 11.03
N LEU A 99 -7.16 -6.13 10.47
CA LEU A 99 -7.64 -5.43 9.28
C LEU A 99 -7.21 -6.06 7.97
N ASN A 100 -6.52 -7.21 8.02
CA ASN A 100 -6.06 -7.89 6.82
C ASN A 100 -5.13 -7.02 5.97
N VAL A 101 -4.17 -6.36 6.62
CA VAL A 101 -3.15 -5.57 5.93
C VAL A 101 -1.96 -6.46 5.57
N VAL A 102 -1.18 -6.01 4.59
CA VAL A 102 0.01 -6.76 4.17
C VAL A 102 1.04 -6.82 5.27
N ASP A 103 1.28 -5.70 5.93
CA ASP A 103 2.29 -5.60 6.96
C ASP A 103 2.08 -4.33 7.77
N TYR A 104 2.89 -4.22 8.83
CA TYR A 104 2.83 -3.15 9.80
C TYR A 104 4.28 -2.71 10.05
N LEU A 105 4.58 -1.44 9.80
CA LEU A 105 5.94 -0.91 9.92
C LEU A 105 6.03 0.12 11.04
N LEU A 106 6.97 -0.11 11.95
CA LEU A 106 7.23 0.81 13.05
C LEU A 106 8.26 1.85 12.62
N LYS A 107 7.95 3.13 12.83
CA LYS A 107 8.88 4.22 12.52
C LYS A 107 9.96 4.30 13.59
N PRO A 108 11.20 4.64 13.25
CA PRO A 108 11.70 4.91 11.90
C PRO A 108 11.87 3.62 11.10
N ILE A 109 11.49 3.66 9.83
CA ILE A 109 11.44 2.47 8.99
C ILE A 109 12.79 2.26 8.31
N SER A 110 13.51 1.18 8.68
CA SER A 110 14.75 0.83 8.02
C SER A 110 14.46 0.31 6.61
N PHE A 111 15.44 0.45 5.71
CA PHE A 111 15.27 -0.10 4.36
C PHE A 111 15.06 -1.61 4.40
N GLN A 112 15.80 -2.32 5.26
CA GLN A 112 15.66 -3.77 5.37
C GLN A 112 14.23 -4.17 5.72
N ARG A 113 13.64 -3.51 6.71
CA ARG A 113 12.26 -3.82 7.13
C ARG A 113 11.26 -3.42 6.05
N PHE A 114 11.47 -2.27 5.41
CA PHE A 114 10.69 -1.83 4.28
C PHE A 114 10.72 -2.86 3.15
N PHE A 115 11.91 -3.34 2.81
CA PHE A 115 12.09 -4.30 1.73
C PHE A 115 11.31 -5.60 1.99
N GLN A 116 11.32 -6.09 3.22
CA GLN A 116 10.55 -7.28 3.58
C GLN A 116 9.06 -7.08 3.33
N ALA A 117 8.52 -5.93 3.73
CA ALA A 117 7.10 -5.64 3.60
C ALA A 117 6.68 -5.51 2.14
N VAL A 118 7.44 -4.76 1.33
CA VAL A 118 7.06 -4.53 -0.07
C VAL A 118 7.30 -5.76 -0.94
N THR A 119 8.25 -6.62 -0.60
CA THR A 119 8.42 -7.90 -1.29
C THR A 119 7.19 -8.78 -1.09
N LYS A 120 6.68 -8.81 0.14
CA LYS A 120 5.43 -9.53 0.44
C LYS A 120 4.26 -8.93 -0.35
N ALA A 121 4.14 -7.61 -0.37
CA ALA A 121 3.06 -6.93 -1.10
C ALA A 121 3.12 -7.25 -2.59
N ALA A 122 4.31 -7.19 -3.19
CA ALA A 122 4.48 -7.49 -4.61
C ALA A 122 4.10 -8.94 -4.93
N HIS A 123 4.46 -9.87 -4.07
CA HIS A 123 4.10 -11.27 -4.25
C HIS A 123 2.58 -11.46 -4.20
N ILE A 124 1.91 -10.86 -3.23
CA ILE A 124 0.46 -10.93 -3.10
C ILE A 124 -0.21 -10.33 -4.32
N PHE A 125 0.25 -9.17 -4.77
CA PHE A 125 -0.33 -8.46 -5.91
C PHE A 125 -0.24 -9.31 -7.17
N ARG A 126 0.94 -9.88 -7.45
CA ARG A 126 1.15 -10.71 -8.65
C ARG A 126 0.33 -11.99 -8.60
N THR A 127 0.21 -12.59 -7.43
CA THR A 127 -0.64 -13.77 -7.25
C THR A 127 -2.10 -13.44 -7.55
N GLN A 128 -2.59 -12.29 -7.08
CA GLN A 128 -3.97 -11.86 -7.35
C GLN A 128 -4.19 -11.63 -8.84
N LEU A 129 -3.22 -11.04 -9.54
CA LEU A 129 -3.33 -10.84 -10.98
C LEU A 129 -3.43 -12.16 -11.73
N LEU A 130 -2.60 -13.13 -11.37
CA LEU A 130 -2.62 -14.45 -12.01
C LEU A 130 -3.94 -15.16 -11.76
N LEU A 131 -4.49 -15.07 -10.56
CA LEU A 131 -5.78 -15.68 -10.25
C LEU A 131 -6.91 -15.03 -11.03
N GLN A 132 -6.89 -13.70 -11.19
CA GLN A 132 -7.89 -13.01 -11.99
C GLN A 132 -7.83 -13.43 -13.45
N ASN A 133 -6.62 -13.53 -14.01
CA ASN A 133 -6.45 -13.97 -15.39
C ASN A 133 -6.94 -15.40 -15.60
N ASN A 134 -6.59 -16.30 -14.69
CA ASN A 134 -7.04 -17.68 -14.73
C ASN A 134 -8.56 -17.78 -14.58
N GLY A 135 -9.15 -16.97 -13.70
CA GLY A 135 -10.58 -16.90 -13.53
C GLY A 135 -11.31 -16.47 -14.79
N LYS A 136 -10.77 -15.47 -15.51
CA LYS A 136 -11.34 -15.01 -16.77
C LYS A 136 -11.27 -16.10 -17.84
N ILE A 137 -10.15 -16.79 -17.93
CA ILE A 137 -9.98 -17.89 -18.88
C ILE A 137 -10.96 -19.02 -18.56
N GLY A 138 -11.07 -19.38 -17.29
CA GLY A 138 -12.00 -20.41 -16.85
C GLY A 138 -13.44 -20.08 -17.19
N ARG A 139 -13.85 -18.83 -17.01
CA ARG A 139 -15.19 -18.37 -17.34
C ARG A 139 -15.47 -18.44 -18.84
N ALA A 140 -14.47 -18.18 -19.65
CA ALA A 140 -14.62 -18.21 -21.12
C ALA A 140 -14.90 -19.62 -21.63
N HIS A 141 -14.54 -20.65 -20.86
CA HIS A 141 -14.76 -22.05 -21.23
C HIS A 141 -16.05 -22.63 -20.68
N VAL A 142 -16.77 -21.86 -19.89
CA VAL A 142 -18.05 -22.28 -19.37
C VAL A 142 -19.15 -21.80 -20.29
#